data_a6da0a2b4f4e596ca5af58dab93b86ef
#
_entry.id   a6da0a2b4f4e596ca5af58dab93b86ef
#
_cell.length_a   1.000
_cell.length_b   1.000
_cell.length_c   1.000
_cell.angle_alpha   90.00
_cell.angle_beta   90.00
_cell.angle_gamma   90.00
#
_symmetry.space_group_name_H-M   'P 1'
#
loop_
_entity.id
_entity.type
_entity.pdbx_description
1 polymer ?
#
loop_
_entity_poly.entity_id
_entity_poly.type
_entity_poly.pdbx_seq_one_letter_code
_entity_poly.pdbx_strand_id
1 'polypeptide(L)'
;MRFRLSKRSVLSVLQHIREELEFATNKNKAISPVIQLLLTLRVYATGLFLISAGDFSGVSTTSAHYIVHRVSAAIARLRPRYIHFPNTAEEIKKEQLQFYKIARFPRVIGCIDCTHIRVQSFGGEDAELFRNRKGYFSINTRYM
;
A
#
# COMPACT_ATOMS: atom_id res chain seq x y z
N MET A 1 -7.54 14.24 7.73
CA MET A 1 -7.38 12.82 8.19
C MET A 1 -5.89 12.48 8.30
N ARG A 2 -5.41 12.05 9.48
CA ARG A 2 -3.97 11.75 9.70
C ARG A 2 -3.46 10.51 8.93
N PHE A 3 -4.33 9.58 8.57
CA PHE A 3 -3.96 8.27 7.99
C PHE A 3 -4.56 8.02 6.61
N ARG A 4 -5.27 9.00 6.04
CA ARG A 4 -6.00 8.89 4.75
C ARG A 4 -6.99 7.72 4.64
N LEU A 5 -7.22 6.98 5.72
CA LEU A 5 -8.18 5.89 5.83
C LEU A 5 -9.18 6.16 6.95
N SER A 6 -10.40 5.63 6.79
CA SER A 6 -11.42 5.64 7.85
C SER A 6 -11.03 4.64 8.96
N LYS A 7 -11.54 4.85 10.19
CA LYS A 7 -11.34 3.89 11.29
C LYS A 7 -11.82 2.47 10.90
N ARG A 8 -12.96 2.39 10.22
CA ARG A 8 -13.52 1.12 9.75
C ARG A 8 -12.58 0.40 8.78
N SER A 9 -12.01 1.13 7.82
CA SER A 9 -11.05 0.57 6.86
C SER A 9 -9.77 0.09 7.54
N VAL A 10 -9.25 0.85 8.51
CA VAL A 10 -8.06 0.44 9.29
C VAL A 10 -8.33 -0.85 10.06
N LEU A 11 -9.49 -0.96 10.73
CA LEU A 11 -9.86 -2.18 11.47
C LEU A 11 -10.03 -3.38 10.53
N SER A 12 -10.62 -3.18 9.35
CA SER A 12 -10.75 -4.23 8.34
C SER A 12 -9.39 -4.74 7.87
N VAL A 13 -8.46 -3.84 7.54
CA VAL A 13 -7.09 -4.24 7.16
C VAL A 13 -6.40 -4.97 8.30
N LEU A 14 -6.49 -4.44 9.55
CA LEU A 14 -5.89 -5.07 10.72
C LEU A 14 -6.39 -6.50 10.92
N GLN A 15 -7.68 -6.73 10.75
CA GLN A 15 -8.28 -8.06 10.93
C GLN A 15 -7.67 -9.10 9.98
N HIS A 16 -7.27 -8.69 8.77
CA HIS A 16 -6.68 -9.60 7.78
C HIS A 16 -5.20 -9.89 8.00
N ILE A 17 -4.46 -8.97 8.62
CA ILE A 17 -3.00 -9.11 8.76
C ILE A 17 -2.55 -9.31 10.21
N ARG A 18 -3.48 -9.34 11.16
CA ARG A 18 -3.19 -9.36 12.59
C ARG A 18 -2.29 -10.52 12.98
N GLU A 19 -2.64 -11.73 12.54
CA GLU A 19 -1.88 -12.95 12.86
C GLU A 19 -0.42 -12.87 12.40
N GLU A 20 -0.17 -12.25 11.25
CA GLU A 20 1.18 -12.05 10.71
C GLU A 20 1.98 -11.00 11.50
N LEU A 21 1.30 -10.09 12.19
CA LEU A 21 1.93 -9.02 12.97
C LEU A 21 2.10 -9.37 14.45
N GLU A 22 1.46 -10.41 14.92
CA GLU A 22 1.65 -10.89 16.29
C GLU A 22 3.05 -11.50 16.45
N PHE A 23 3.66 -11.24 17.61
CA PHE A 23 4.91 -11.88 17.99
C PHE A 23 4.61 -13.11 18.82
N ALA A 24 5.34 -14.20 18.60
CA ALA A 24 5.17 -15.44 19.32
C ALA A 24 5.40 -15.31 20.84
N THR A 25 6.12 -14.27 21.27
CA THR A 25 6.41 -14.01 22.68
C THR A 25 6.27 -12.53 23.02
N ASN A 26 5.81 -12.24 24.23
CA ASN A 26 5.68 -10.86 24.72
C ASN A 26 6.99 -10.32 25.35
N LYS A 27 8.14 -10.93 25.03
CA LYS A 27 9.45 -10.48 25.50
C LYS A 27 9.75 -9.08 24.96
N ASN A 28 10.42 -8.25 25.74
CA ASN A 28 10.85 -6.90 25.40
C ASN A 28 9.70 -5.93 24.97
N LYS A 29 8.52 -6.04 25.56
CA LYS A 29 7.36 -5.20 25.26
C LYS A 29 7.01 -5.21 23.77
N ALA A 30 6.64 -6.36 23.25
CA ALA A 30 6.25 -6.54 21.85
C ALA A 30 5.26 -5.45 21.40
N ILE A 31 5.56 -4.81 20.28
CA ILE A 31 4.74 -3.73 19.73
C ILE A 31 3.45 -4.32 19.15
N SER A 32 2.30 -3.86 19.63
CA SER A 32 1.00 -4.41 19.23
C SER A 32 0.75 -4.26 17.73
N PRO A 33 0.03 -5.19 17.07
CA PRO A 33 -0.31 -5.12 15.64
C PRO A 33 -0.98 -3.80 15.23
N VAL A 34 -1.80 -3.22 16.10
CA VAL A 34 -2.46 -1.92 15.86
C VAL A 34 -1.43 -0.81 15.72
N ILE A 35 -0.46 -0.73 16.63
CA ILE A 35 0.58 0.30 16.60
C ILE A 35 1.46 0.10 15.35
N GLN A 36 1.83 -1.13 15.02
CA GLN A 36 2.59 -1.45 13.81
C GLN A 36 1.86 -0.95 12.54
N LEU A 37 0.57 -1.24 12.42
CA LEU A 37 -0.24 -0.79 11.29
C LEU A 37 -0.36 0.74 11.24
N LEU A 38 -0.69 1.39 12.37
CA LEU A 38 -0.85 2.84 12.41
C LEU A 38 0.45 3.59 12.09
N LEU A 39 1.60 3.12 12.59
CA LEU A 39 2.91 3.65 12.24
C LEU A 39 3.13 3.60 10.73
N THR A 40 2.90 2.45 10.12
CA THR A 40 3.10 2.24 8.67
C THR A 40 2.16 3.11 7.84
N LEU A 41 0.88 3.15 8.19
CA LEU A 41 -0.11 4.01 7.50
C LEU A 41 0.24 5.49 7.61
N ARG A 42 0.85 5.92 8.72
CA ARG A 42 1.32 7.28 8.87
C ARG A 42 2.49 7.60 7.95
N VAL A 43 3.45 6.68 7.83
CA VAL A 43 4.56 6.81 6.87
C VAL A 43 4.01 6.92 5.45
N TYR A 44 3.07 6.07 5.06
CA TYR A 44 2.44 6.14 3.73
C TYR A 44 1.68 7.43 3.48
N ALA A 45 0.97 7.93 4.49
CA ALA A 45 0.16 9.14 4.35
C ALA A 45 0.97 10.43 4.25
N THR A 46 2.18 10.47 4.82
CA THR A 46 2.94 11.71 5.03
C THR A 46 4.32 11.70 4.38
N GLY A 47 4.88 10.53 4.04
CA GLY A 47 6.25 10.41 3.55
C GLY A 47 7.34 10.85 4.55
N LEU A 48 7.00 10.90 5.86
CA LEU A 48 7.92 11.37 6.89
C LEU A 48 9.07 10.38 7.13
N PHE A 49 10.16 10.89 7.69
CA PHE A 49 11.32 10.07 8.05
C PHE A 49 10.96 9.05 9.14
N LEU A 50 11.61 7.88 9.10
CA LEU A 50 11.37 6.81 10.07
C LEU A 50 11.68 7.21 11.51
N ILE A 51 12.62 8.12 11.74
CA ILE A 51 12.90 8.68 13.07
C ILE A 51 11.65 9.37 13.63
N SER A 52 11.02 10.25 12.84
CA SER A 52 9.78 10.94 13.25
C SER A 52 8.58 10.01 13.41
N ALA A 53 8.55 8.92 12.64
CA ALA A 53 7.53 7.88 12.79
C ALA A 53 7.74 7.08 14.08
N GLY A 54 8.99 6.79 14.42
CA GLY A 54 9.40 6.14 15.67
C GLY A 54 9.02 6.98 16.89
N ASP A 55 9.37 8.25 16.91
CA ASP A 55 9.04 9.20 17.98
C ASP A 55 7.53 9.27 18.23
N PHE A 56 6.74 9.35 17.16
CA PHE A 56 5.28 9.35 17.24
C PHE A 56 4.70 8.09 17.90
N SER A 57 5.33 6.96 17.68
CA SER A 57 4.85 5.64 18.13
C SER A 57 5.57 5.12 19.36
N GLY A 58 6.55 5.85 19.89
CA GLY A 58 7.37 5.44 21.03
C GLY A 58 8.26 4.25 20.74
N VAL A 59 8.76 4.12 19.49
CA VAL A 59 9.65 3.01 19.07
C VAL A 59 10.94 3.56 18.45
N SER A 60 12.02 2.76 18.50
CA SER A 60 13.27 3.14 17.87
C SER A 60 13.16 3.24 16.35
N THR A 61 14.01 4.04 15.70
CA THR A 61 14.08 4.16 14.23
C THR A 61 14.28 2.80 13.56
N THR A 62 15.13 1.94 14.14
CA THR A 62 15.37 0.58 13.65
C THR A 62 14.09 -0.27 13.72
N SER A 63 13.38 -0.21 14.86
CA SER A 63 12.09 -0.90 14.99
C SER A 63 11.07 -0.36 14.01
N ALA A 64 11.00 0.96 13.81
CA ALA A 64 10.10 1.56 12.82
C ALA A 64 10.40 1.06 11.39
N HIS A 65 11.67 0.93 11.02
CA HIS A 65 12.09 0.38 9.74
C HIS A 65 11.55 -1.05 9.54
N TYR A 66 11.83 -1.95 10.47
CA TYR A 66 11.35 -3.33 10.38
C TYR A 66 9.84 -3.45 10.37
N ILE A 67 9.14 -2.63 11.18
CA ILE A 67 7.68 -2.59 11.22
C ILE A 67 7.11 -2.19 9.86
N VAL A 68 7.60 -1.10 9.25
CA VAL A 68 7.11 -0.64 7.94
C VAL A 68 7.28 -1.73 6.89
N HIS A 69 8.43 -2.38 6.81
CA HIS A 69 8.66 -3.46 5.87
C HIS A 69 7.75 -4.67 6.12
N ARG A 70 7.63 -5.10 7.38
CA ARG A 70 6.78 -6.23 7.77
C ARG A 70 5.31 -6.01 7.43
N VAL A 71 4.77 -4.84 7.80
CA VAL A 71 3.37 -4.49 7.52
C VAL A 71 3.14 -4.33 6.02
N SER A 72 4.09 -3.71 5.29
CA SER A 72 4.00 -3.59 3.83
C SER A 72 3.92 -4.95 3.15
N ALA A 73 4.75 -5.90 3.57
CA ALA A 73 4.74 -7.26 3.05
C ALA A 73 3.41 -7.98 3.37
N ALA A 74 2.89 -7.82 4.60
CA ALA A 74 1.61 -8.41 4.99
C ALA A 74 0.45 -7.84 4.14
N ILE A 75 0.41 -6.52 3.92
CA ILE A 75 -0.59 -5.89 3.06
C ILE A 75 -0.45 -6.37 1.61
N ALA A 76 0.78 -6.46 1.08
CA ALA A 76 1.03 -6.91 -0.28
C ALA A 76 0.52 -8.35 -0.53
N ARG A 77 0.60 -9.23 0.47
CA ARG A 77 0.04 -10.59 0.39
C ARG A 77 -1.48 -10.64 0.26
N LEU A 78 -2.18 -9.58 0.61
CA LEU A 78 -3.64 -9.50 0.40
C LEU A 78 -4.02 -9.26 -1.08
N ARG A 79 -3.04 -8.92 -1.95
CA ARG A 79 -3.29 -8.59 -3.36
C ARG A 79 -4.20 -9.59 -4.08
N PRO A 80 -3.98 -10.91 -4.04
CA PRO A 80 -4.81 -11.86 -4.78
C PRO A 80 -6.28 -11.86 -4.36
N ARG A 81 -6.57 -11.41 -3.12
CA ARG A 81 -7.93 -11.33 -2.59
C ARG A 81 -8.70 -10.10 -3.10
N TYR A 82 -8.00 -9.01 -3.39
CA TYR A 82 -8.61 -7.72 -3.69
C TYR A 82 -8.40 -7.25 -5.12
N ILE A 83 -7.35 -7.76 -5.78
CA ILE A 83 -6.99 -7.36 -7.13
C ILE A 83 -6.98 -8.61 -8.02
N HIS A 84 -8.05 -8.77 -8.79
CA HIS A 84 -8.19 -9.85 -9.77
C HIS A 84 -8.80 -9.30 -11.05
N PHE A 85 -8.43 -9.91 -12.16
CA PHE A 85 -9.06 -9.62 -13.45
C PHE A 85 -10.21 -10.58 -13.68
N PRO A 86 -11.29 -10.11 -14.33
CA PRO A 86 -12.33 -11.00 -14.81
C PRO A 86 -11.73 -11.90 -15.89
N ASN A 87 -11.79 -13.21 -15.70
CA ASN A 87 -11.22 -14.20 -16.60
C ASN A 87 -12.27 -15.19 -17.17
N THR A 88 -13.50 -15.15 -16.64
CA THR A 88 -14.62 -15.91 -17.19
C THR A 88 -15.51 -15.02 -18.08
N ALA A 89 -16.17 -15.61 -19.07
CA ALA A 89 -17.07 -14.86 -19.96
C ALA A 89 -18.22 -14.17 -19.20
N GLU A 90 -18.66 -14.76 -18.10
CA GLU A 90 -19.71 -14.20 -17.25
C GLU A 90 -19.23 -13.00 -16.45
N GLU A 91 -18.05 -13.08 -15.84
CA GLU A 91 -17.40 -11.97 -15.14
C GLU A 91 -17.14 -10.82 -16.09
N ILE A 92 -16.59 -11.09 -17.27
CA ILE A 92 -16.33 -10.08 -18.31
C ILE A 92 -17.62 -9.34 -18.69
N LYS A 93 -18.72 -10.07 -18.96
CA LYS A 93 -20.01 -9.46 -19.27
C LYS A 93 -20.55 -8.62 -18.12
N LYS A 94 -20.40 -9.08 -16.90
CA LYS A 94 -20.81 -8.36 -15.68
C LYS A 94 -20.08 -7.02 -15.55
N GLU A 95 -18.75 -7.04 -15.70
CA GLU A 95 -17.94 -5.81 -15.63
C GLU A 95 -18.26 -4.85 -16.78
N GLN A 96 -18.38 -5.35 -18.01
CA GLN A 96 -18.79 -4.55 -19.16
C GLN A 96 -20.14 -3.86 -18.92
N LEU A 97 -21.10 -4.55 -18.33
CA LEU A 97 -22.41 -3.97 -18.01
C LEU A 97 -22.31 -2.88 -16.94
N GLN A 98 -21.45 -3.07 -15.92
CA GLN A 98 -21.24 -2.07 -14.88
C GLN A 98 -20.61 -0.79 -15.46
N PHE A 99 -19.55 -0.90 -16.26
CA PHE A 99 -18.92 0.25 -16.92
C PHE A 99 -19.89 0.93 -17.90
N TYR A 100 -20.68 0.17 -18.65
CA TYR A 100 -21.67 0.74 -19.55
C TYR A 100 -22.75 1.54 -18.83
N LYS A 101 -23.19 1.12 -17.64
CA LYS A 101 -24.16 1.86 -16.81
C LYS A 101 -23.61 3.21 -16.35
N ILE A 102 -22.29 3.31 -16.08
CA ILE A 102 -21.66 4.54 -15.59
C ILE A 102 -21.46 5.56 -16.73
N ALA A 103 -20.86 5.15 -17.83
CA ALA A 103 -20.38 6.07 -18.86
C ALA A 103 -20.84 5.71 -20.29
N ARG A 104 -21.71 4.70 -20.45
CA ARG A 104 -22.17 4.16 -21.73
C ARG A 104 -21.03 3.74 -22.68
N PHE A 105 -19.86 3.44 -22.12
CA PHE A 105 -18.73 2.91 -22.87
C PHE A 105 -18.90 1.40 -23.04
N PRO A 106 -19.07 0.89 -24.28
CA PRO A 106 -19.22 -0.55 -24.51
C PRO A 106 -17.88 -1.27 -24.40
N ARG A 107 -17.93 -2.53 -23.97
CA ARG A 107 -16.78 -3.46 -23.93
C ARG A 107 -15.61 -3.08 -23.00
N VAL A 108 -15.79 -2.15 -22.10
CA VAL A 108 -14.79 -1.83 -21.07
C VAL A 108 -14.89 -2.83 -19.93
N ILE A 109 -13.77 -3.43 -19.55
CA ILE A 109 -13.67 -4.41 -18.44
C ILE A 109 -12.86 -3.90 -17.27
N GLY A 110 -12.25 -2.73 -17.39
CA GLY A 110 -11.46 -2.09 -16.33
C GLY A 110 -10.85 -0.79 -16.80
N CYS A 111 -10.45 0.02 -15.85
CA CYS A 111 -9.70 1.24 -16.09
C CYS A 111 -8.33 1.12 -15.45
N ILE A 112 -7.27 1.53 -16.16
CA ILE A 112 -5.92 1.56 -15.62
C ILE A 112 -5.57 3.02 -15.37
N ASP A 113 -5.30 3.34 -14.11
CA ASP A 113 -4.69 4.62 -13.75
C ASP A 113 -3.21 4.45 -13.42
N CYS A 114 -2.42 5.43 -13.77
CA CYS A 114 -0.98 5.41 -13.57
C CYS A 114 -0.56 6.58 -12.69
N THR A 115 0.21 6.30 -11.64
CA THR A 115 0.79 7.36 -10.82
C THR A 115 2.30 7.18 -10.66
N HIS A 116 3.02 8.31 -10.59
CA HIS A 116 4.44 8.32 -10.34
C HIS A 116 4.70 8.42 -8.83
N ILE A 117 5.23 7.35 -8.25
CA ILE A 117 5.70 7.36 -6.87
C ILE A 117 7.14 7.87 -6.87
N ARG A 118 7.36 9.02 -6.24
CA ARG A 118 8.70 9.59 -6.12
C ARG A 118 9.61 8.68 -5.32
N VAL A 119 10.81 8.44 -5.84
CA VAL A 119 11.86 7.66 -5.19
C VAL A 119 13.16 8.45 -5.17
N GLN A 120 14.09 8.07 -4.31
CA GLN A 120 15.46 8.55 -4.41
C GLN A 120 16.15 7.89 -5.60
N SER A 121 17.18 8.54 -6.15
CA SER A 121 18.00 7.93 -7.19
C SER A 121 18.59 6.62 -6.69
N PHE A 122 18.48 5.58 -7.50
CA PHE A 122 19.11 4.27 -7.20
C PHE A 122 20.63 4.29 -7.42
N GLY A 123 21.16 5.36 -8.04
CA GLY A 123 22.56 5.44 -8.46
C GLY A 123 22.86 4.49 -9.63
N GLY A 124 24.12 4.53 -10.10
CA GLY A 124 24.57 3.69 -11.21
C GLY A 124 24.09 4.17 -12.59
N GLU A 125 24.45 3.38 -13.63
CA GLU A 125 24.20 3.74 -15.04
C GLU A 125 22.71 3.76 -15.38
N ASP A 126 21.90 2.91 -14.72
CA ASP A 126 20.46 2.79 -14.98
C ASP A 126 19.60 3.82 -14.24
N ALA A 127 20.20 4.68 -13.42
CA ALA A 127 19.43 5.65 -12.62
C ALA A 127 18.53 6.54 -13.49
N GLU A 128 19.01 6.95 -14.65
CA GLU A 128 18.29 7.84 -15.57
C GLU A 128 17.01 7.21 -16.16
N LEU A 129 16.88 5.89 -16.20
CA LEU A 129 15.68 5.19 -16.64
C LEU A 129 14.47 5.49 -15.73
N PHE A 130 14.73 5.87 -14.48
CA PHE A 130 13.70 6.20 -13.49
C PHE A 130 13.40 7.70 -13.43
N ARG A 131 14.10 8.54 -14.20
CA ARG A 131 13.82 9.97 -14.27
C ARG A 131 12.59 10.22 -15.13
N ASN A 132 11.58 10.85 -14.56
CA ASN A 132 10.38 11.22 -15.29
C ASN A 132 10.56 12.58 -16.00
N ARG A 133 9.60 12.90 -16.90
CA ARG A 133 9.58 14.16 -17.66
C ARG A 133 9.50 15.44 -16.81
N LYS A 134 9.22 15.32 -15.49
CA LYS A 134 9.23 16.45 -14.56
C LYS A 134 10.58 16.58 -13.83
N GLY A 135 11.60 15.80 -14.20
CA GLY A 135 12.97 15.91 -13.72
C GLY A 135 13.27 15.24 -12.38
N TYR A 136 12.36 14.45 -11.80
CA TYR A 136 12.61 13.69 -10.59
C TYR A 136 12.54 12.17 -10.82
N PHE A 137 13.22 11.40 -9.96
CA PHE A 137 13.17 9.94 -10.03
C PHE A 137 11.84 9.41 -9.50
N SER A 138 11.22 8.49 -10.23
CA SER A 138 9.92 7.93 -9.86
C SER A 138 9.72 6.55 -10.46
N ILE A 139 8.96 5.72 -9.77
CA ILE A 139 8.42 4.47 -10.30
C ILE A 139 6.99 4.74 -10.75
N ASN A 140 6.69 4.39 -11.99
CA ASN A 140 5.33 4.46 -12.51
C ASN A 140 4.56 3.22 -12.06
N THR A 141 3.63 3.41 -11.13
CA THR A 141 2.75 2.34 -10.66
C THR A 141 1.39 2.44 -11.35
N ARG A 142 0.83 1.28 -11.71
CA ARG A 142 -0.48 1.17 -12.37
C ARG A 142 -1.49 0.62 -11.37
N TYR A 143 -2.64 1.27 -11.32
CA TYR A 143 -3.81 0.81 -10.59
C TYR A 143 -4.86 0.33 -11.58
N MET A 144 -5.57 -0.70 -11.21
CA MET A 144 -6.70 -1.24 -11.95
C MET A 144 -7.95 -1.16 -11.11
#